data_7287a64dfd2f0e1c9c34749f51f7bf8a
#
_entry.id   7287a64dfd2f0e1c9c34749f51f7bf8a
#
_cell.length_a   1.000
_cell.length_b   1.000
_cell.length_c   1.000
_cell.angle_alpha   90.00
_cell.angle_beta   90.00
_cell.angle_gamma   90.00
#
_symmetry.space_group_name_H-M   'P 1'
#
loop_
_entity.id
_entity.type
_entity.pdbx_description
1 polymer ?
#
loop_
_entity_poly.entity_id
_entity_poly.type
_entity_poly.pdbx_seq_one_letter_code
_entity_poly.pdbx_strand_id
1 'polypeptide(L)'
;VNYIYNSPWYDFQRAFIKIGEVMSGNMYWGNSPYLTFTTNSTDEDLVNMSYSLWAVNGHCNAVIRNILASEGPSQAIKDQTVGEALTLKALAYFFLVRSFGEVPIVHDNTELLNSDYNGIFKESKENIYEYIIYTLETALGKLPKKTGGWNNRIDYYAAEALLAKVYLTRAGVSGSLNTEDLQKAASYAEDVILHSGRSLTPTFSDVFRLAPSVYNQTGEPLISWMWTCEGSQWTRQNTLQSDLFGEGFSETGDLWGGWGGPSYDLMLAFGADPLDSPESRKNEKDSRRKATCMMVGDKYEYFWTDKGGFDFLRYLYDETYANCPTDKQFQGPCGAQNVKHLYGNSYDHESALGHKPDRMAYTLPTHILRLSDLYLVYAEAKLLTDDATTALTYVNKVRERAGVDPLESVTFEDIWNERRLELAGEGDRW
;
A
#
# COMPACT_ATOMS: atom_id res chain seq x y z
N VAL A 1 -7.82 -15.51 12.15
CA VAL A 1 -7.97 -14.41 11.19
C VAL A 1 -6.84 -13.40 11.30
N ASN A 2 -6.50 -12.88 12.49
CA ASN A 2 -5.48 -11.82 12.61
C ASN A 2 -4.14 -12.15 11.92
N TYR A 3 -3.73 -13.42 11.94
CA TYR A 3 -2.51 -13.88 11.29
C TYR A 3 -2.46 -13.60 9.78
N ILE A 4 -3.59 -13.70 9.07
CA ILE A 4 -3.62 -13.47 7.61
C ILE A 4 -3.52 -11.99 7.23
N TYR A 5 -3.54 -11.07 8.19
CA TYR A 5 -3.33 -9.63 7.95
C TYR A 5 -1.86 -9.20 8.03
N ASN A 6 -0.96 -10.06 8.54
CA ASN A 6 0.45 -9.71 8.74
C ASN A 6 1.42 -10.80 8.26
N SER A 7 1.60 -11.85 9.03
CA SER A 7 2.69 -12.81 8.87
C SER A 7 2.90 -13.35 7.45
N PRO A 8 1.86 -13.76 6.70
CA PRO A 8 2.07 -14.28 5.35
C PRO A 8 2.55 -13.23 4.34
N TRP A 9 2.42 -11.92 4.65
CA TRP A 9 2.85 -10.81 3.80
C TRP A 9 4.27 -10.33 4.10
N TYR A 10 4.91 -10.86 5.14
CA TYR A 10 6.19 -10.37 5.62
C TYR A 10 7.26 -10.34 4.52
N ASP A 11 7.46 -11.45 3.85
CA ASP A 11 8.48 -11.60 2.82
C ASP A 11 8.13 -10.88 1.50
N PHE A 12 6.94 -10.35 1.37
CA PHE A 12 6.52 -9.57 0.19
C PHE A 12 6.90 -8.08 0.27
N GLN A 13 7.18 -7.54 1.44
CA GLN A 13 7.35 -6.09 1.63
C GLN A 13 8.37 -5.45 0.68
N ARG A 14 9.53 -6.08 0.48
CA ARG A 14 10.58 -5.56 -0.41
C ARG A 14 10.18 -5.63 -1.87
N ALA A 15 9.64 -6.77 -2.32
CA ALA A 15 9.17 -6.91 -3.70
C ALA A 15 8.03 -5.93 -4.01
N PHE A 16 7.12 -5.69 -3.06
CA PHE A 16 6.06 -4.71 -3.17
C PHE A 16 6.59 -3.32 -3.52
N ILE A 17 7.62 -2.84 -2.82
CA ILE A 17 8.26 -1.57 -3.11
C ILE A 17 9.07 -1.63 -4.42
N LYS A 18 9.87 -2.68 -4.64
CA LYS A 18 10.74 -2.76 -5.81
C LYS A 18 9.95 -2.87 -7.12
N ILE A 19 8.90 -3.66 -7.15
CA ILE A 19 8.04 -3.78 -8.34
C ILE A 19 7.24 -2.49 -8.51
N GLY A 20 6.49 -2.06 -7.50
CA GLY A 20 5.59 -0.94 -7.63
C GLY A 20 6.27 0.41 -7.83
N GLU A 21 7.44 0.62 -7.21
CA GLU A 21 8.06 1.94 -7.17
C GLU A 21 9.39 2.01 -7.94
N VAL A 22 10.25 0.97 -7.85
CA VAL A 22 11.54 1.01 -8.53
C VAL A 22 11.39 0.77 -10.01
N MET A 23 10.63 -0.26 -10.42
CA MET A 23 10.37 -0.53 -11.85
C MET A 23 9.58 0.60 -12.52
N SER A 24 8.71 1.28 -11.78
CA SER A 24 7.93 2.41 -12.29
C SER A 24 8.72 3.72 -12.42
N GLY A 25 9.96 3.75 -11.94
CA GLY A 25 10.80 4.96 -11.96
C GLY A 25 10.49 5.98 -10.84
N ASN A 26 9.63 5.66 -9.89
CA ASN A 26 9.36 6.53 -8.75
C ASN A 26 10.46 6.50 -7.69
N MET A 27 11.20 5.41 -7.62
CA MET A 27 12.22 5.20 -6.59
C MET A 27 13.51 4.66 -7.19
N TYR A 28 14.62 5.15 -6.68
CA TYR A 28 15.93 4.55 -6.86
C TYR A 28 16.21 3.57 -5.73
N TRP A 29 16.82 2.41 -6.02
CA TRP A 29 17.22 1.42 -5.03
C TRP A 29 18.57 0.80 -5.41
N GLY A 30 19.65 1.46 -5.05
CA GLY A 30 21.01 0.98 -5.31
C GLY A 30 21.21 0.47 -6.74
N ASN A 31 22.00 -0.60 -6.87
CA ASN A 31 22.21 -1.29 -8.14
C ASN A 31 21.19 -2.42 -8.36
N SER A 32 19.93 -2.17 -8.06
CA SER A 32 18.87 -3.18 -8.12
C SER A 32 18.60 -3.62 -9.57
N PRO A 33 18.43 -4.94 -9.82
CA PRO A 33 18.03 -5.45 -11.12
C PRO A 33 16.63 -4.97 -11.55
N TYR A 34 15.83 -4.47 -10.62
CA TYR A 34 14.52 -3.86 -10.90
C TYR A 34 14.66 -2.53 -11.67
N LEU A 35 15.72 -1.76 -11.43
CA LEU A 35 16.01 -0.53 -12.20
C LEU A 35 16.34 -0.80 -13.66
N THR A 36 16.95 -1.93 -13.93
CA THR A 36 17.47 -2.30 -15.27
C THR A 36 16.60 -3.35 -15.97
N PHE A 37 15.50 -3.78 -15.35
CA PHE A 37 14.61 -4.82 -15.82
C PHE A 37 15.36 -6.15 -16.12
N THR A 38 16.36 -6.48 -15.30
CA THR A 38 17.19 -7.69 -15.44
C THR A 38 16.90 -8.72 -14.35
N THR A 39 15.77 -8.61 -13.68
CA THR A 39 15.28 -9.61 -12.71
C THR A 39 15.11 -10.97 -13.37
N ASN A 40 15.36 -12.02 -12.61
CA ASN A 40 15.22 -13.40 -13.08
C ASN A 40 14.63 -14.29 -11.97
N SER A 41 14.43 -15.57 -12.27
CA SER A 41 13.80 -16.54 -11.36
C SER A 41 14.59 -16.87 -10.10
N THR A 42 15.82 -16.39 -9.96
CA THR A 42 16.65 -16.56 -8.75
C THR A 42 16.73 -15.28 -7.92
N ASP A 43 16.04 -14.21 -8.32
CA ASP A 43 15.96 -12.98 -7.52
C ASP A 43 15.24 -13.29 -6.20
N GLU A 44 15.92 -12.99 -5.09
CA GLU A 44 15.45 -13.34 -3.74
C GLU A 44 14.11 -12.70 -3.41
N ASP A 45 13.91 -11.43 -3.79
CA ASP A 45 12.67 -10.73 -3.46
C ASP A 45 11.49 -11.25 -4.29
N LEU A 46 11.71 -11.64 -5.57
CA LEU A 46 10.65 -12.29 -6.36
C LEU A 46 10.31 -13.68 -5.83
N VAL A 47 11.31 -14.46 -5.40
CA VAL A 47 11.10 -15.77 -4.79
C VAL A 47 10.31 -15.61 -3.50
N ASN A 48 10.72 -14.69 -2.61
CA ASN A 48 10.05 -14.40 -1.35
C ASN A 48 8.62 -13.89 -1.57
N MET A 49 8.39 -13.03 -2.57
CA MET A 49 7.05 -12.62 -2.98
C MET A 49 6.18 -13.82 -3.36
N SER A 50 6.71 -14.72 -4.17
CA SER A 50 5.99 -15.93 -4.59
C SER A 50 5.59 -16.78 -3.38
N TYR A 51 6.53 -17.07 -2.48
CA TYR A 51 6.24 -17.78 -1.22
C TYR A 51 5.18 -17.09 -0.40
N SER A 52 5.29 -15.78 -0.23
CA SER A 52 4.36 -14.96 0.53
C SER A 52 2.93 -15.06 0.00
N LEU A 53 2.74 -14.86 -1.30
CA LEU A 53 1.42 -14.88 -1.93
C LEU A 53 0.76 -16.26 -1.87
N TRP A 54 1.54 -17.34 -2.07
CA TRP A 54 1.04 -18.71 -1.91
C TRP A 54 0.76 -19.05 -0.45
N ALA A 55 1.55 -18.53 0.50
CA ALA A 55 1.29 -18.67 1.92
C ALA A 55 -0.03 -17.98 2.33
N VAL A 56 -0.29 -16.76 1.82
CA VAL A 56 -1.59 -16.08 2.03
C VAL A 56 -2.73 -16.94 1.56
N ASN A 57 -2.67 -17.48 0.32
CA ASN A 57 -3.70 -18.37 -0.20
C ASN A 57 -3.91 -19.60 0.69
N GLY A 58 -2.83 -20.27 1.09
CA GLY A 58 -2.89 -21.47 1.94
C GLY A 58 -3.48 -21.19 3.32
N HIS A 59 -3.07 -20.07 3.95
CA HIS A 59 -3.61 -19.68 5.25
C HIS A 59 -5.09 -19.24 5.17
N CYS A 60 -5.49 -18.56 4.11
CA CYS A 60 -6.90 -18.23 3.88
C CYS A 60 -7.76 -19.48 3.74
N ASN A 61 -7.32 -20.46 2.94
CA ASN A 61 -8.00 -21.76 2.81
C ASN A 61 -8.13 -22.46 4.16
N ALA A 62 -7.07 -22.50 4.96
CA ALA A 62 -7.08 -23.09 6.29
C ALA A 62 -8.03 -22.38 7.26
N VAL A 63 -8.04 -21.03 7.25
CA VAL A 63 -8.95 -20.21 8.07
C VAL A 63 -10.40 -20.50 7.70
N ILE A 64 -10.74 -20.51 6.42
CA ILE A 64 -12.10 -20.77 5.92
C ILE A 64 -12.56 -22.17 6.37
N ARG A 65 -11.76 -23.20 6.12
CA ARG A 65 -12.09 -24.56 6.51
C ARG A 65 -12.30 -24.70 8.03
N ASN A 66 -11.38 -24.17 8.82
CA ASN A 66 -11.40 -24.31 10.26
C ASN A 66 -12.57 -23.55 10.90
N ILE A 67 -12.88 -22.33 10.43
CA ILE A 67 -14.00 -21.56 11.00
C ILE A 67 -15.35 -22.17 10.63
N LEU A 68 -15.50 -22.74 9.43
CA LEU A 68 -16.72 -23.43 9.03
C LEU A 68 -16.95 -24.71 9.83
N ALA A 69 -15.90 -25.45 10.15
CA ALA A 69 -15.96 -26.66 10.98
C ALA A 69 -16.13 -26.37 12.47
N SER A 70 -15.91 -25.15 12.93
CA SER A 70 -15.99 -24.80 14.35
C SER A 70 -17.46 -24.69 14.83
N GLU A 71 -17.78 -25.21 16.01
CA GLU A 71 -19.13 -25.18 16.60
C GLU A 71 -19.39 -23.96 17.49
N GLY A 72 -18.32 -23.32 18.04
CA GLY A 72 -18.46 -22.24 19.03
C GLY A 72 -18.86 -20.87 18.48
N PRO A 73 -18.29 -20.39 17.36
CA PRO A 73 -18.58 -19.06 16.85
C PRO A 73 -20.00 -18.93 16.27
N SER A 74 -20.62 -17.75 16.46
CA SER A 74 -21.89 -17.42 15.82
C SER A 74 -21.76 -17.37 14.29
N GLN A 75 -22.88 -17.51 13.58
CA GLN A 75 -22.88 -17.45 12.11
C GLN A 75 -22.30 -16.11 11.60
N ALA A 76 -22.60 -14.99 12.25
CA ALA A 76 -22.06 -13.68 11.89
C ALA A 76 -20.53 -13.62 12.00
N ILE A 77 -19.94 -14.24 13.04
CA ILE A 77 -18.48 -14.33 13.19
C ILE A 77 -17.90 -15.25 12.10
N LYS A 78 -18.55 -16.37 11.78
CA LYS A 78 -18.12 -17.25 10.71
C LYS A 78 -18.13 -16.52 9.36
N ASP A 79 -19.24 -15.87 9.04
CA ASP A 79 -19.41 -15.15 7.78
C ASP A 79 -18.39 -14.01 7.65
N GLN A 80 -18.19 -13.18 8.67
CA GLN A 80 -17.16 -12.14 8.65
C GLN A 80 -15.76 -12.73 8.45
N THR A 81 -15.42 -13.81 9.16
CA THR A 81 -14.11 -14.49 9.06
C THR A 81 -13.88 -15.04 7.67
N VAL A 82 -14.88 -15.67 7.07
CA VAL A 82 -14.82 -16.18 5.68
C VAL A 82 -14.66 -15.03 4.69
N GLY A 83 -15.46 -13.98 4.82
CA GLY A 83 -15.40 -12.82 3.95
C GLY A 83 -14.04 -12.12 3.94
N GLU A 84 -13.45 -11.93 5.13
CA GLU A 84 -12.10 -11.37 5.25
C GLU A 84 -11.04 -12.28 4.60
N ALA A 85 -11.10 -13.58 4.85
CA ALA A 85 -10.18 -14.54 4.25
C ALA A 85 -10.31 -14.59 2.72
N LEU A 86 -11.53 -14.57 2.18
CA LEU A 86 -11.78 -14.52 0.74
C LEU A 86 -11.23 -13.23 0.12
N THR A 87 -11.40 -12.08 0.78
CA THR A 87 -10.88 -10.81 0.29
C THR A 87 -9.35 -10.80 0.22
N LEU A 88 -8.66 -11.27 1.27
CA LEU A 88 -7.21 -11.37 1.28
C LEU A 88 -6.69 -12.42 0.28
N LYS A 89 -7.41 -13.52 0.08
CA LYS A 89 -7.13 -14.50 -0.95
C LYS A 89 -7.23 -13.89 -2.36
N ALA A 90 -8.29 -13.14 -2.62
CA ALA A 90 -8.48 -12.43 -3.89
C ALA A 90 -7.37 -11.40 -4.12
N LEU A 91 -6.98 -10.65 -3.08
CA LEU A 91 -5.85 -9.71 -3.13
C LEU A 91 -4.54 -10.42 -3.50
N ALA A 92 -4.26 -11.59 -2.90
CA ALA A 92 -3.06 -12.37 -3.24
C ALA A 92 -3.07 -12.82 -4.70
N TYR A 93 -4.19 -13.31 -5.22
CA TYR A 93 -4.32 -13.65 -6.64
C TYR A 93 -4.22 -12.44 -7.56
N PHE A 94 -4.70 -11.27 -7.12
CA PHE A 94 -4.56 -10.03 -7.86
C PHE A 94 -3.09 -9.61 -7.99
N PHE A 95 -2.28 -9.79 -6.96
CA PHE A 95 -0.83 -9.61 -7.05
C PHE A 95 -0.18 -10.70 -7.91
N LEU A 96 -0.58 -11.96 -7.76
CA LEU A 96 -0.04 -13.08 -8.56
C LEU A 96 -0.24 -12.85 -10.06
N VAL A 97 -1.46 -12.54 -10.50
CA VAL A 97 -1.75 -12.38 -11.94
C VAL A 97 -1.06 -11.14 -12.53
N ARG A 98 -0.95 -10.06 -11.78
CA ARG A 98 -0.28 -8.83 -12.23
C ARG A 98 1.23 -8.99 -12.33
N SER A 99 1.85 -9.79 -11.46
CA SER A 99 3.31 -9.97 -11.40
C SER A 99 3.81 -11.18 -12.19
N PHE A 100 3.09 -12.30 -12.18
CA PHE A 100 3.52 -13.55 -12.77
C PHE A 100 2.69 -13.99 -13.98
N GLY A 101 1.57 -13.29 -14.25
CA GLY A 101 0.67 -13.65 -15.35
C GLY A 101 -0.13 -14.92 -15.04
N GLU A 102 0.02 -15.94 -15.87
CA GLU A 102 -0.65 -17.23 -15.71
C GLU A 102 -0.10 -17.99 -14.50
N VAL A 103 -0.99 -18.34 -13.57
CA VAL A 103 -0.67 -19.11 -12.35
C VAL A 103 -1.75 -20.16 -12.09
N PRO A 104 -1.46 -21.22 -11.31
CA PRO A 104 -2.49 -22.19 -10.92
C PRO A 104 -3.56 -21.57 -10.01
N ILE A 105 -4.79 -22.08 -10.08
CA ILE A 105 -5.83 -21.78 -9.09
C ILE A 105 -5.87 -22.92 -8.07
N VAL A 106 -5.60 -22.59 -6.79
CA VAL A 106 -5.60 -23.56 -5.68
C VAL A 106 -6.74 -23.24 -4.73
N HIS A 107 -7.82 -24.00 -4.83
CA HIS A 107 -9.03 -23.83 -4.00
C HIS A 107 -8.84 -24.37 -2.59
N ASP A 108 -8.27 -25.57 -2.46
CA ASP A 108 -8.01 -26.26 -1.20
C ASP A 108 -6.63 -26.91 -1.23
N ASN A 109 -5.82 -26.57 -0.25
CA ASN A 109 -4.48 -27.14 -0.11
C ASN A 109 -4.54 -28.63 0.27
N THR A 110 -5.62 -29.10 0.91
CA THR A 110 -5.78 -30.51 1.28
C THR A 110 -6.06 -31.37 0.05
N GLU A 111 -6.88 -30.89 -0.87
CA GLU A 111 -7.09 -31.55 -2.15
C GLU A 111 -5.79 -31.60 -2.93
N LEU A 112 -5.04 -30.50 -2.96
CA LEU A 112 -3.76 -30.42 -3.62
C LEU A 112 -2.77 -31.46 -3.08
N LEU A 113 -2.64 -31.58 -1.74
CA LEU A 113 -1.73 -32.52 -1.10
C LEU A 113 -2.12 -34.00 -1.35
N ASN A 114 -3.39 -34.26 -1.61
CA ASN A 114 -3.91 -35.60 -1.90
C ASN A 114 -4.05 -35.90 -3.39
N SER A 115 -3.80 -34.91 -4.25
CA SER A 115 -3.88 -35.06 -5.70
C SER A 115 -2.54 -35.46 -6.33
N ASP A 116 -2.57 -35.88 -7.59
CA ASP A 116 -1.38 -35.99 -8.40
C ASP A 116 -0.87 -34.60 -8.77
N TYR A 117 0.30 -34.20 -8.25
CA TYR A 117 0.92 -32.91 -8.54
C TYR A 117 1.17 -32.66 -10.02
N ASN A 118 1.23 -33.70 -10.85
CA ASN A 118 1.38 -33.58 -12.30
C ASN A 118 0.13 -32.99 -12.99
N GLY A 119 -1.01 -32.89 -12.28
CA GLY A 119 -2.26 -32.30 -12.76
C GLY A 119 -2.43 -30.82 -12.46
N ILE A 120 -1.41 -30.13 -11.90
CA ILE A 120 -1.51 -28.71 -11.60
C ILE A 120 -1.02 -27.90 -12.80
N PHE A 121 -1.92 -27.20 -13.45
CA PHE A 121 -1.62 -26.37 -14.62
C PHE A 121 -1.86 -24.91 -14.31
N LYS A 122 -1.18 -24.04 -15.08
CA LYS A 122 -1.45 -22.61 -15.09
C LYS A 122 -2.80 -22.37 -15.74
N GLU A 123 -3.55 -21.44 -15.17
CA GLU A 123 -4.78 -20.93 -15.75
C GLU A 123 -4.51 -19.65 -16.56
N SER A 124 -5.36 -19.35 -17.53
CA SER A 124 -5.26 -18.10 -18.28
C SER A 124 -5.49 -16.89 -17.39
N LYS A 125 -4.98 -15.73 -17.77
CA LYS A 125 -5.21 -14.48 -17.04
C LYS A 125 -6.71 -14.20 -16.87
N GLU A 126 -7.49 -14.46 -17.91
CA GLU A 126 -8.94 -14.27 -17.92
C GLU A 126 -9.61 -15.14 -16.84
N ASN A 127 -9.28 -16.43 -16.77
CA ASN A 127 -9.79 -17.35 -15.75
C ASN A 127 -9.40 -16.92 -14.34
N ILE A 128 -8.18 -16.41 -14.17
CA ILE A 128 -7.71 -15.91 -12.86
C ILE A 128 -8.49 -14.66 -12.45
N TYR A 129 -8.72 -13.70 -13.36
CA TYR A 129 -9.55 -12.53 -13.06
C TYR A 129 -11.00 -12.91 -12.75
N GLU A 130 -11.60 -13.85 -13.46
CA GLU A 130 -12.92 -14.37 -13.12
C GLU A 130 -12.95 -15.02 -11.74
N TYR A 131 -11.92 -15.79 -11.42
CA TYR A 131 -11.78 -16.38 -10.08
C TYR A 131 -11.66 -15.33 -8.98
N ILE A 132 -10.88 -14.27 -9.19
CA ILE A 132 -10.75 -13.14 -8.25
C ILE A 132 -12.10 -12.47 -8.04
N ILE A 133 -12.82 -12.17 -9.12
CA ILE A 133 -14.14 -11.53 -9.07
C ILE A 133 -15.15 -12.40 -8.34
N TYR A 134 -15.27 -13.67 -8.72
CA TYR A 134 -16.15 -14.62 -8.03
C TYR A 134 -15.84 -14.72 -6.52
N THR A 135 -14.56 -14.72 -6.18
CA THR A 135 -14.10 -14.79 -4.78
C THR A 135 -14.51 -13.52 -4.01
N LEU A 136 -14.37 -12.34 -4.62
CA LEU A 136 -14.79 -11.07 -4.01
C LEU A 136 -16.32 -10.93 -3.91
N GLU A 137 -17.07 -11.29 -4.95
CA GLU A 137 -18.53 -11.29 -4.90
C GLU A 137 -19.05 -12.26 -3.82
N THR A 138 -18.41 -13.40 -3.67
CA THR A 138 -18.71 -14.33 -2.55
C THR A 138 -18.40 -13.68 -1.19
N ALA A 139 -17.29 -12.96 -1.07
CA ALA A 139 -16.93 -12.23 0.14
C ALA A 139 -17.95 -11.15 0.50
N LEU A 140 -18.46 -10.39 -0.50
CA LEU A 140 -19.50 -9.38 -0.29
C LEU A 140 -20.78 -9.99 0.33
N GLY A 141 -21.16 -11.22 -0.04
CA GLY A 141 -22.28 -11.93 0.56
C GLY A 141 -22.06 -12.36 2.02
N LYS A 142 -20.84 -12.20 2.56
CA LYS A 142 -20.44 -12.62 3.91
C LYS A 142 -20.06 -11.46 4.83
N LEU A 143 -19.53 -10.37 4.26
CA LEU A 143 -19.01 -9.27 5.03
C LEU A 143 -20.10 -8.32 5.53
N PRO A 144 -19.94 -7.78 6.76
CA PRO A 144 -20.87 -6.78 7.28
C PRO A 144 -20.66 -5.43 6.58
N LYS A 145 -21.76 -4.74 6.26
CA LYS A 145 -21.74 -3.34 5.86
C LYS A 145 -21.49 -2.46 7.08
N LYS A 146 -20.30 -1.89 7.20
CA LYS A 146 -19.95 -0.95 8.27
C LYS A 146 -19.74 0.43 7.69
N THR A 147 -20.46 1.40 8.21
CA THR A 147 -20.38 2.80 7.79
C THR A 147 -19.48 3.62 8.71
N GLY A 148 -18.80 4.61 8.14
CA GLY A 148 -17.91 5.52 8.86
C GLY A 148 -16.49 4.95 9.01
N GLY A 149 -15.82 5.31 10.11
CA GLY A 149 -14.42 5.08 10.35
C GLY A 149 -13.87 3.67 10.11
N TRP A 150 -12.57 3.55 10.17
CA TRP A 150 -11.85 2.30 9.97
C TRP A 150 -11.56 1.60 11.31
N ASN A 151 -11.77 0.30 11.38
CA ASN A 151 -11.58 -0.52 12.58
C ASN A 151 -10.52 -1.63 12.40
N ASN A 152 -9.58 -1.42 11.51
CA ASN A 152 -8.48 -2.35 11.24
C ASN A 152 -8.92 -3.71 10.65
N ARG A 153 -10.16 -3.82 10.15
CA ARG A 153 -10.71 -5.06 9.59
C ARG A 153 -11.36 -4.79 8.23
N ILE A 154 -11.28 -5.77 7.36
CA ILE A 154 -11.97 -5.75 6.08
C ILE A 154 -13.48 -5.90 6.33
N ASP A 155 -14.24 -5.02 5.72
CA ASP A 155 -15.70 -5.04 5.68
C ASP A 155 -16.21 -5.09 4.24
N TYR A 156 -17.51 -5.04 4.06
CA TYR A 156 -18.15 -5.06 2.75
C TYR A 156 -17.55 -4.00 1.80
N TYR A 157 -17.47 -2.75 2.24
CA TYR A 157 -17.01 -1.65 1.38
C TYR A 157 -15.52 -1.74 1.04
N ALA A 158 -14.70 -2.32 1.90
CA ALA A 158 -13.30 -2.58 1.60
C ALA A 158 -13.13 -3.65 0.50
N ALA A 159 -13.91 -4.73 0.56
CA ALA A 159 -13.90 -5.78 -0.47
C ALA A 159 -14.49 -5.28 -1.80
N GLU A 160 -15.54 -4.46 -1.73
CA GLU A 160 -16.18 -3.85 -2.89
C GLU A 160 -15.24 -2.86 -3.60
N ALA A 161 -14.47 -2.06 -2.86
CA ALA A 161 -13.46 -1.18 -3.42
C ALA A 161 -12.35 -1.97 -4.15
N LEU A 162 -11.92 -3.10 -3.59
CA LEU A 162 -10.98 -3.98 -4.29
C LEU A 162 -11.60 -4.55 -5.57
N LEU A 163 -12.87 -4.93 -5.53
CA LEU A 163 -13.59 -5.44 -6.70
C LEU A 163 -13.67 -4.38 -7.80
N ALA A 164 -13.94 -3.11 -7.45
CA ALA A 164 -13.91 -2.00 -8.41
C ALA A 164 -12.52 -1.87 -9.08
N LYS A 165 -11.44 -1.92 -8.30
CA LYS A 165 -10.07 -1.87 -8.83
C LYS A 165 -9.73 -3.07 -9.72
N VAL A 166 -10.19 -4.26 -9.37
CA VAL A 166 -10.01 -5.48 -10.17
C VAL A 166 -10.73 -5.36 -11.52
N TYR A 167 -11.96 -4.88 -11.54
CA TYR A 167 -12.71 -4.64 -12.80
C TYR A 167 -12.01 -3.60 -13.68
N LEU A 168 -11.58 -2.47 -13.12
CA LEU A 168 -10.83 -1.46 -13.87
C LEU A 168 -9.57 -2.06 -14.52
N THR A 169 -8.82 -2.85 -13.74
CA THR A 169 -7.59 -3.49 -14.25
C THR A 169 -7.91 -4.50 -15.33
N ARG A 170 -8.93 -5.35 -15.14
CA ARG A 170 -9.33 -6.36 -16.12
C ARG A 170 -9.80 -5.73 -17.44
N ALA A 171 -10.41 -4.56 -17.38
CA ALA A 171 -10.91 -3.85 -18.55
C ALA A 171 -9.85 -3.64 -19.65
N GLY A 172 -8.56 -3.55 -19.28
CA GLY A 172 -7.44 -3.36 -20.20
C GLY A 172 -6.63 -4.62 -20.53
N VAL A 173 -6.90 -5.76 -19.91
CA VAL A 173 -6.03 -6.96 -20.00
C VAL A 173 -6.01 -7.59 -21.40
N SER A 174 -7.12 -7.56 -22.12
CA SER A 174 -7.24 -8.15 -23.47
C SER A 174 -6.63 -7.32 -24.60
N GLY A 175 -6.05 -6.14 -24.28
CA GLY A 175 -5.51 -5.21 -25.27
C GLY A 175 -6.56 -4.31 -25.95
N SER A 176 -7.84 -4.49 -25.63
CA SER A 176 -8.93 -3.57 -25.97
C SER A 176 -9.74 -3.29 -24.72
N LEU A 177 -10.23 -2.06 -24.56
CA LEU A 177 -11.01 -1.69 -23.39
C LEU A 177 -12.35 -2.43 -23.36
N ASN A 178 -12.63 -3.09 -22.23
CA ASN A 178 -13.92 -3.71 -21.97
C ASN A 178 -14.84 -2.71 -21.26
N THR A 179 -15.82 -2.16 -21.99
CA THR A 179 -16.75 -1.15 -21.48
C THR A 179 -17.64 -1.69 -20.35
N GLU A 180 -18.02 -2.97 -20.36
CA GLU A 180 -18.82 -3.57 -19.29
C GLU A 180 -18.02 -3.61 -17.97
N ASP A 181 -16.77 -3.97 -18.03
CA ASP A 181 -15.88 -3.95 -16.85
C ASP A 181 -15.66 -2.53 -16.31
N LEU A 182 -15.52 -1.53 -17.20
CA LEU A 182 -15.43 -0.13 -16.79
C LEU A 182 -16.70 0.34 -16.09
N GLN A 183 -17.89 -0.02 -16.61
CA GLN A 183 -19.16 0.29 -15.97
C GLN A 183 -19.32 -0.38 -14.61
N LYS A 184 -18.88 -1.64 -14.46
CA LYS A 184 -18.87 -2.33 -13.17
C LYS A 184 -17.89 -1.70 -12.19
N ALA A 185 -16.68 -1.35 -12.63
CA ALA A 185 -15.71 -0.64 -11.83
C ALA A 185 -16.29 0.68 -11.28
N ALA A 186 -16.93 1.47 -12.16
CA ALA A 186 -17.59 2.71 -11.77
C ALA A 186 -18.72 2.47 -10.77
N SER A 187 -19.59 1.49 -11.02
CA SER A 187 -20.74 1.20 -10.15
C SER A 187 -20.34 0.77 -8.75
N TYR A 188 -19.38 -0.15 -8.62
CA TYR A 188 -18.87 -0.60 -7.31
C TYR A 188 -18.13 0.53 -6.56
N ALA A 189 -17.32 1.32 -7.28
CA ALA A 189 -16.66 2.48 -6.68
C ALA A 189 -17.66 3.51 -6.17
N GLU A 190 -18.72 3.81 -6.96
CA GLU A 190 -19.78 4.74 -6.59
C GLU A 190 -20.54 4.28 -5.34
N ASP A 191 -20.88 2.99 -5.22
CA ASP A 191 -21.55 2.44 -4.04
C ASP A 191 -20.73 2.67 -2.78
N VAL A 192 -19.42 2.36 -2.81
CA VAL A 192 -18.53 2.63 -1.69
C VAL A 192 -18.47 4.12 -1.35
N ILE A 193 -18.29 4.98 -2.34
CA ILE A 193 -18.16 6.43 -2.17
C ILE A 193 -19.41 7.03 -1.52
N LEU A 194 -20.58 6.61 -1.95
CA LEU A 194 -21.87 7.19 -1.51
C LEU A 194 -22.38 6.59 -0.19
N HIS A 195 -22.10 5.31 0.06
CA HIS A 195 -22.77 4.59 1.15
C HIS A 195 -21.87 4.14 2.29
N SER A 196 -20.53 4.16 2.12
CA SER A 196 -19.62 3.76 3.20
C SER A 196 -19.52 4.78 4.33
N GLY A 197 -19.91 6.03 4.10
CA GLY A 197 -19.75 7.12 5.08
C GLY A 197 -18.28 7.47 5.36
N ARG A 198 -17.38 7.07 4.49
CA ARG A 198 -15.93 7.33 4.59
C ARG A 198 -15.55 8.63 3.88
N SER A 199 -14.45 9.24 4.30
CA SER A 199 -13.94 10.47 3.71
C SER A 199 -12.42 10.47 3.65
N LEU A 200 -11.87 11.34 2.80
CA LEU A 200 -10.41 11.57 2.78
C LEU A 200 -9.97 12.16 4.12
N THR A 201 -8.83 11.71 4.63
CA THR A 201 -8.18 12.30 5.80
C THR A 201 -7.71 13.70 5.42
N PRO A 202 -8.11 14.75 6.19
CA PRO A 202 -7.89 16.14 5.79
C PRO A 202 -6.41 16.48 5.53
N THR A 203 -5.52 15.98 6.38
CA THR A 203 -4.08 16.16 6.22
C THR A 203 -3.48 14.88 5.63
N PHE A 204 -2.86 14.99 4.46
CA PHE A 204 -2.31 13.82 3.75
C PHE A 204 -1.32 13.01 4.59
N SER A 205 -0.38 13.67 5.29
CA SER A 205 0.59 12.98 6.13
C SER A 205 -0.03 12.15 7.26
N ASP A 206 -1.22 12.53 7.75
CA ASP A 206 -1.87 11.82 8.85
C ASP A 206 -2.37 10.43 8.47
N VAL A 207 -2.49 10.14 7.17
CA VAL A 207 -2.80 8.78 6.66
C VAL A 207 -1.69 7.79 6.99
N PHE A 208 -0.44 8.25 7.07
CA PHE A 208 0.76 7.41 7.21
C PHE A 208 1.40 7.49 8.59
N ARG A 209 0.65 7.87 9.62
CA ARG A 209 1.20 8.06 10.97
C ARG A 209 0.76 6.97 11.94
N LEU A 210 1.52 6.83 13.03
CA LEU A 210 1.20 5.91 14.12
C LEU A 210 -0.02 6.32 14.93
N ALA A 211 -0.40 7.58 14.91
CA ALA A 211 -1.58 8.05 15.62
C ALA A 211 -2.85 7.60 14.87
N PRO A 212 -3.46 6.47 15.21
CA PRO A 212 -4.55 5.88 14.43
C PRO A 212 -5.85 6.68 14.50
N SER A 213 -5.93 7.66 15.41
CA SER A 213 -7.15 8.38 15.72
C SER A 213 -7.71 9.21 14.56
N VAL A 214 -6.87 9.73 13.66
CA VAL A 214 -7.33 10.60 12.56
C VAL A 214 -7.88 9.78 11.42
N TYR A 215 -7.07 8.92 10.78
CA TYR A 215 -7.53 8.10 9.66
C TYR A 215 -8.53 7.01 10.06
N ASN A 216 -8.53 6.58 11.33
CA ASN A 216 -9.59 5.70 11.83
C ASN A 216 -10.96 6.38 11.84
N GLN A 217 -11.03 7.67 12.14
CA GLN A 217 -12.28 8.42 12.14
C GLN A 217 -12.81 8.64 10.72
N THR A 218 -11.93 8.97 9.78
CA THR A 218 -12.31 9.21 8.38
C THR A 218 -12.59 7.93 7.61
N GLY A 219 -11.93 6.83 7.99
CA GLY A 219 -12.03 5.55 7.31
C GLY A 219 -11.37 5.54 5.93
N GLU A 220 -10.42 6.45 5.64
CA GLU A 220 -9.72 6.48 4.37
C GLU A 220 -9.00 5.17 4.03
N PRO A 221 -8.28 4.49 4.96
CA PRO A 221 -7.79 3.15 4.70
C PRO A 221 -8.93 2.16 4.48
N LEU A 222 -8.82 1.34 3.45
CA LEU A 222 -9.79 0.30 3.09
C LEU A 222 -9.21 -1.09 3.35
N ILE A 223 -8.02 -1.37 2.80
CA ILE A 223 -7.28 -2.62 3.02
C ILE A 223 -5.86 -2.27 3.43
N SER A 224 -5.39 -2.90 4.51
CA SER A 224 -4.03 -2.71 5.02
C SER A 224 -3.44 -4.01 5.56
N TRP A 225 -2.14 -4.15 5.43
CA TRP A 225 -1.41 -5.12 6.23
C TRP A 225 -1.26 -4.57 7.64
N MET A 226 -1.59 -5.39 8.62
CA MET A 226 -1.67 -5.00 10.03
C MET A 226 -0.54 -5.65 10.80
N TRP A 227 0.54 -4.93 11.02
CA TRP A 227 1.75 -5.43 11.66
C TRP A 227 1.66 -5.42 13.19
N THR A 228 2.49 -6.24 13.83
CA THR A 228 2.68 -6.25 15.27
C THR A 228 4.17 -6.42 15.59
N CYS A 229 4.66 -5.73 16.59
CA CYS A 229 6.02 -5.90 17.08
C CYS A 229 6.15 -6.93 18.21
N GLU A 230 5.05 -7.58 18.59
CA GLU A 230 5.06 -8.65 19.59
C GLU A 230 5.45 -9.99 18.97
N GLY A 231 6.35 -10.72 19.64
CA GLY A 231 6.76 -12.07 19.27
C GLY A 231 7.95 -12.13 18.33
N SER A 232 7.94 -13.03 17.33
CA SER A 232 9.06 -13.21 16.42
C SER A 232 9.30 -11.97 15.55
N GLN A 233 10.50 -11.43 15.60
CA GLN A 233 10.92 -10.25 14.86
C GLN A 233 10.87 -10.38 13.34
N TRP A 234 10.81 -11.59 12.80
CA TRP A 234 11.03 -11.85 11.38
C TRP A 234 9.79 -12.31 10.63
N THR A 235 8.61 -12.21 11.20
CA THR A 235 7.40 -12.75 10.56
C THR A 235 6.13 -11.91 10.69
N ARG A 236 6.10 -10.87 11.51
CA ARG A 236 4.86 -10.14 11.80
C ARG A 236 5.00 -8.63 11.84
N GLN A 237 6.21 -8.12 11.74
CA GLN A 237 6.52 -6.72 11.83
C GLN A 237 6.60 -6.04 10.47
N ASN A 238 6.41 -4.74 10.47
CA ASN A 238 6.80 -3.90 9.36
C ASN A 238 8.30 -3.64 9.43
N THR A 239 9.03 -3.81 8.34
CA THR A 239 10.48 -3.54 8.24
C THR A 239 10.81 -2.42 7.25
N LEU A 240 9.81 -1.84 6.61
CA LEU A 240 10.03 -0.88 5.52
C LEU A 240 10.77 0.38 5.96
N GLN A 241 10.60 0.84 7.21
CA GLN A 241 11.39 1.97 7.70
C GLN A 241 12.89 1.63 7.71
N SER A 242 13.24 0.44 8.19
CA SER A 242 14.64 -0.01 8.25
C SER A 242 15.25 -0.25 6.87
N ASP A 243 14.44 -0.60 5.87
CA ASP A 243 14.90 -0.74 4.48
C ASP A 243 15.03 0.62 3.77
N LEU A 244 14.10 1.54 4.01
CA LEU A 244 13.90 2.76 3.23
C LEU A 244 14.56 4.01 3.82
N PHE A 245 14.96 3.98 5.08
CA PHE A 245 15.63 5.11 5.71
C PHE A 245 17.00 4.72 6.26
N GLY A 246 17.82 5.70 6.55
CA GLY A 246 19.17 5.50 7.08
C GLY A 246 19.18 4.93 8.49
N GLU A 247 20.28 4.27 8.82
CA GLU A 247 20.61 3.78 10.15
C GLU A 247 20.42 4.88 11.22
N GLY A 248 19.92 4.49 12.37
CA GLY A 248 19.80 5.38 13.54
C GLY A 248 18.56 6.28 13.55
N PHE A 249 17.73 6.32 12.52
CA PHE A 249 16.51 7.13 12.56
C PHE A 249 15.50 6.62 13.59
N SER A 250 15.34 5.31 13.71
CA SER A 250 14.46 4.69 14.71
C SER A 250 14.99 4.76 16.14
N GLU A 251 16.31 4.95 16.32
CA GLU A 251 17.04 4.85 17.59
C GLU A 251 16.89 3.48 18.29
N THR A 252 16.51 2.43 17.56
CA THR A 252 16.34 1.06 18.05
C THR A 252 17.47 0.11 17.68
N GLY A 253 18.52 0.62 17.00
CA GLY A 253 19.65 -0.18 16.53
C GLY A 253 19.35 -0.93 15.23
N ASP A 254 18.60 -0.30 14.31
CA ASP A 254 18.48 -0.76 12.93
C ASP A 254 19.89 -0.90 12.32
N LEU A 255 20.10 -1.99 11.62
CA LEU A 255 21.44 -2.36 11.14
C LEU A 255 21.62 -2.12 9.64
N TRP A 256 20.59 -1.64 8.96
CA TRP A 256 20.59 -1.39 7.53
C TRP A 256 19.62 -0.27 7.16
N GLY A 257 19.62 0.15 5.93
CA GLY A 257 18.70 1.17 5.41
C GLY A 257 19.40 2.19 4.51
N GLY A 258 18.65 3.19 4.07
CA GLY A 258 19.16 4.22 3.16
C GLY A 258 19.50 3.71 1.75
N TRP A 259 19.04 2.51 1.37
CA TRP A 259 19.38 1.82 0.13
C TRP A 259 18.71 2.43 -1.07
N GLY A 260 17.65 3.20 -0.84
CA GLY A 260 16.89 3.85 -1.88
C GLY A 260 16.24 5.12 -1.40
N GLY A 261 15.71 5.88 -2.36
CA GLY A 261 14.97 7.11 -2.10
C GLY A 261 14.13 7.47 -3.30
N PRO A 262 13.28 8.51 -3.19
CA PRO A 262 12.49 8.99 -4.31
C PRO A 262 13.41 9.33 -5.47
N SER A 263 12.97 9.02 -6.71
CA SER A 263 13.72 9.38 -7.90
C SER A 263 13.73 10.89 -8.10
N TYR A 264 14.74 11.38 -8.83
CA TYR A 264 14.82 12.80 -9.21
C TYR A 264 13.57 13.22 -10.00
N ASP A 265 13.11 12.36 -10.89
CA ASP A 265 11.91 12.60 -11.71
C ASP A 265 10.63 12.69 -10.85
N LEU A 266 10.47 11.85 -9.82
CA LEU A 266 9.33 11.97 -8.90
C LEU A 266 9.36 13.28 -8.12
N MET A 267 10.54 13.72 -7.66
CA MET A 267 10.66 15.00 -6.96
C MET A 267 10.28 16.18 -7.87
N LEU A 268 10.74 16.18 -9.13
CA LEU A 268 10.34 17.16 -10.13
C LEU A 268 8.83 17.10 -10.43
N ALA A 269 8.23 15.91 -10.48
CA ALA A 269 6.79 15.76 -10.69
C ALA A 269 5.96 16.41 -9.59
N PHE A 270 6.48 16.49 -8.36
CA PHE A 270 5.90 17.27 -7.25
C PHE A 270 6.20 18.78 -7.37
N GLY A 271 6.92 19.23 -8.36
CA GLY A 271 7.35 20.63 -8.50
C GLY A 271 8.50 21.00 -7.57
N ALA A 272 9.24 20.03 -7.04
CA ALA A 272 10.33 20.24 -6.11
C ALA A 272 11.68 19.79 -6.73
N ASP A 273 12.53 20.74 -7.10
CA ASP A 273 13.88 20.41 -7.53
C ASP A 273 14.79 20.22 -6.30
N PRO A 274 15.37 19.03 -6.08
CA PRO A 274 16.29 18.81 -4.97
C PRO A 274 17.61 19.56 -5.09
N LEU A 275 17.96 20.10 -6.27
CA LEU A 275 19.12 20.95 -6.49
C LEU A 275 18.88 22.40 -6.07
N ASP A 276 17.62 22.80 -5.94
CA ASP A 276 17.26 24.11 -5.44
C ASP A 276 17.52 24.25 -3.94
N SER A 277 17.71 25.51 -3.49
CA SER A 277 17.87 25.78 -2.07
C SER A 277 16.61 25.40 -1.28
N PRO A 278 16.73 24.98 0.02
CA PRO A 278 15.56 24.76 0.87
C PRO A 278 14.62 25.96 0.96
N GLU A 279 15.16 27.18 0.80
CA GLU A 279 14.39 28.43 0.84
C GLU A 279 13.41 28.54 -0.35
N SER A 280 13.81 28.10 -1.54
CA SER A 280 12.96 28.16 -2.75
C SER A 280 11.74 27.24 -2.62
N ARG A 281 11.82 26.18 -1.81
CA ARG A 281 10.75 25.21 -1.56
C ARG A 281 9.75 25.59 -0.47
N LYS A 282 9.95 26.73 0.20
CA LYS A 282 9.02 27.17 1.29
C LYS A 282 7.58 27.40 0.84
N ASN A 283 7.37 27.65 -0.45
CA ASN A 283 6.07 27.92 -1.02
C ASN A 283 5.48 26.74 -1.80
N GLU A 284 5.99 25.52 -1.56
CA GLU A 284 5.40 24.31 -2.13
C GLU A 284 3.93 24.18 -1.74
N LYS A 285 3.07 24.02 -2.74
CA LYS A 285 1.62 23.86 -2.54
C LYS A 285 1.24 22.40 -2.25
N ASP A 286 1.88 21.45 -2.95
CA ASP A 286 1.51 20.04 -2.85
C ASP A 286 2.00 19.43 -1.52
N SER A 287 1.07 19.27 -0.60
CA SER A 287 1.34 18.70 0.74
C SER A 287 1.83 17.25 0.70
N ARG A 288 1.62 16.54 -0.41
CA ARG A 288 2.04 15.15 -0.60
C ARG A 288 3.55 15.02 -0.79
N ARG A 289 4.21 16.05 -1.39
CA ARG A 289 5.67 16.00 -1.59
C ARG A 289 6.39 15.71 -0.27
N LYS A 290 6.17 16.53 0.73
CA LYS A 290 6.85 16.40 2.03
C LYS A 290 6.47 15.11 2.76
N ALA A 291 5.24 14.63 2.59
CA ALA A 291 4.78 13.37 3.18
C ALA A 291 5.28 12.12 2.42
N THR A 292 5.84 12.28 1.21
CA THR A 292 6.35 11.19 0.38
C THR A 292 7.87 11.23 0.26
N CYS A 293 8.42 12.42 -0.03
CA CYS A 293 9.84 12.65 -0.31
C CYS A 293 10.42 13.61 0.73
N MET A 294 11.33 13.13 1.56
CA MET A 294 12.12 13.97 2.48
C MET A 294 13.34 14.51 1.75
N MET A 295 13.48 15.81 1.74
CA MET A 295 14.58 16.51 1.06
C MET A 295 15.38 17.34 2.07
N VAL A 296 16.64 17.62 1.74
CA VAL A 296 17.53 18.42 2.61
C VAL A 296 16.88 19.75 2.98
N GLY A 297 16.81 20.05 4.28
CA GLY A 297 16.14 21.22 4.83
C GLY A 297 14.71 21.01 5.30
N ASP A 298 14.10 19.85 5.04
CA ASP A 298 12.78 19.51 5.58
C ASP A 298 12.83 19.29 7.10
N LYS A 299 11.74 19.69 7.75
CA LYS A 299 11.52 19.47 9.18
C LYS A 299 10.16 18.80 9.38
N TYR A 300 10.11 17.88 10.34
CA TYR A 300 8.91 17.10 10.65
C TYR A 300 8.59 17.22 12.13
N GLU A 301 7.48 17.85 12.47
CA GLU A 301 7.06 18.04 13.85
C GLU A 301 6.57 16.73 14.50
N TYR A 302 6.21 15.75 13.68
CA TYR A 302 5.63 14.49 14.10
C TYR A 302 6.61 13.32 14.16
N PHE A 303 7.87 13.53 13.83
CA PHE A 303 8.96 12.59 14.08
C PHE A 303 9.89 13.16 15.14
N TRP A 304 10.44 12.30 16.00
CA TRP A 304 11.34 12.69 17.09
C TRP A 304 10.71 13.76 17.99
N THR A 305 9.47 13.51 18.39
CA THR A 305 8.68 14.47 19.18
C THR A 305 9.28 14.76 20.56
N ASP A 306 10.05 13.81 21.11
CA ASP A 306 10.87 13.99 22.32
C ASP A 306 11.99 15.01 22.16
N LYS A 307 12.42 15.30 20.93
CA LYS A 307 13.49 16.26 20.59
C LYS A 307 12.96 17.55 19.96
N GLY A 308 11.65 17.76 20.00
CA GLY A 308 10.99 18.92 19.41
C GLY A 308 10.84 18.88 17.89
N GLY A 309 10.86 17.67 17.32
CA GLY A 309 10.73 17.42 15.89
C GLY A 309 12.02 16.99 15.22
N PHE A 310 11.89 16.38 14.04
CA PHE A 310 13.00 15.91 13.23
C PHE A 310 13.43 16.98 12.22
N ASP A 311 14.71 17.35 12.24
CA ASP A 311 15.34 18.28 11.30
C ASP A 311 16.32 17.49 10.42
N PHE A 312 15.99 17.30 9.15
CA PHE A 312 16.80 16.46 8.26
C PHE A 312 18.17 17.06 7.96
N LEU A 313 18.29 18.39 7.90
CA LEU A 313 19.59 19.04 7.73
C LEU A 313 20.50 18.80 8.94
N ARG A 314 19.96 18.93 10.15
CA ARG A 314 20.72 18.62 11.37
C ARG A 314 21.09 17.14 11.46
N TYR A 315 20.18 16.27 11.07
CA TYR A 315 20.46 14.83 11.04
C TYR A 315 21.64 14.48 10.14
N LEU A 316 21.81 15.18 9.03
CA LEU A 316 22.92 14.95 8.08
C LEU A 316 24.27 15.47 8.59
N TYR A 317 24.30 16.62 9.31
CA TYR A 317 25.53 17.36 9.56
C TYR A 317 25.83 17.67 11.03
N ASP A 318 24.88 17.47 11.95
CA ASP A 318 25.05 17.75 13.38
C ASP A 318 25.17 16.45 14.18
N GLU A 319 26.40 16.00 14.44
CA GLU A 319 26.68 14.75 15.19
C GLU A 319 26.13 14.76 16.63
N THR A 320 25.82 15.94 17.16
CA THR A 320 25.25 16.08 18.50
C THR A 320 23.73 15.93 18.52
N TYR A 321 23.10 16.05 17.39
CA TYR A 321 21.63 15.98 17.24
C TYR A 321 21.11 14.55 17.32
N ALA A 322 21.84 13.59 16.78
CA ALA A 322 21.49 12.20 16.78
C ALA A 322 22.68 11.36 17.25
N ASN A 323 22.43 10.35 18.09
CA ASN A 323 23.39 9.27 18.31
C ASN A 323 23.52 8.43 17.03
N CYS A 324 23.78 9.09 15.90
CA CYS A 324 23.85 8.44 14.63
C CYS A 324 25.24 7.83 14.43
N PRO A 325 25.33 6.61 13.91
CA PRO A 325 26.57 6.09 13.37
C PRO A 325 27.16 7.07 12.37
N THR A 326 28.48 7.17 12.34
CA THR A 326 29.23 8.09 11.45
C THR A 326 29.06 7.80 9.97
N ASP A 327 28.34 6.73 9.61
CA ASP A 327 28.23 6.19 8.25
C ASP A 327 26.80 6.38 7.70
N LYS A 328 26.41 7.65 7.51
CA LYS A 328 25.10 8.02 6.93
C LYS A 328 25.16 7.93 5.41
N GLN A 329 25.16 6.72 4.88
CA GLN A 329 25.16 6.50 3.43
C GLN A 329 23.74 6.49 2.89
N PHE A 330 23.27 7.65 2.42
CA PHE A 330 22.02 7.70 1.66
C PHE A 330 22.29 7.47 0.18
N GLN A 331 21.70 6.42 -0.38
CA GLN A 331 21.85 6.07 -1.79
C GLN A 331 20.78 6.73 -2.67
N GLY A 332 19.76 7.32 -2.08
CA GLY A 332 18.75 8.07 -2.83
C GLY A 332 19.33 9.28 -3.58
N PRO A 333 18.81 9.63 -4.76
CA PRO A 333 19.24 10.80 -5.51
C PRO A 333 19.21 12.07 -4.65
N CYS A 334 20.27 12.85 -4.67
CA CYS A 334 20.43 14.08 -3.87
C CYS A 334 20.24 13.88 -2.36
N GLY A 335 20.44 12.66 -1.85
CA GLY A 335 20.25 12.30 -0.45
C GLY A 335 18.78 12.27 0.01
N ALA A 336 17.82 12.40 -0.89
CA ALA A 336 16.41 12.36 -0.56
C ALA A 336 15.97 10.98 -0.01
N GLN A 337 14.98 10.99 0.89
CA GLN A 337 14.51 9.79 1.59
C GLN A 337 12.99 9.61 1.46
N ASN A 338 12.52 8.38 1.61
CA ASN A 338 11.09 8.06 1.65
C ASN A 338 10.50 8.42 3.01
N VAL A 339 9.21 8.78 3.06
CA VAL A 339 8.53 9.21 4.29
C VAL A 339 7.35 8.31 4.67
N LYS A 340 6.52 7.89 3.73
CA LYS A 340 5.24 7.19 4.00
C LYS A 340 5.32 5.99 4.94
N HIS A 341 6.46 5.31 5.00
CA HIS A 341 6.66 4.13 5.82
C HIS A 341 7.43 4.41 7.12
N LEU A 342 7.63 5.67 7.47
CA LEU A 342 8.35 6.06 8.68
C LEU A 342 7.39 6.24 9.86
N TYR A 343 7.74 5.65 10.98
CA TYR A 343 7.04 5.87 12.26
C TYR A 343 7.73 6.90 13.15
N GLY A 344 9.01 7.19 12.92
CA GLY A 344 9.85 8.02 13.78
C GLY A 344 10.83 7.20 14.62
N ASN A 345 11.01 7.57 15.88
CA ASN A 345 11.85 6.85 16.82
C ASN A 345 11.05 6.03 17.85
N SER A 346 11.75 5.38 18.77
CA SER A 346 11.16 4.58 19.84
C SER A 346 10.17 5.36 20.70
N TYR A 347 10.45 6.64 20.97
CA TYR A 347 9.56 7.50 21.76
C TYR A 347 8.25 7.77 21.02
N ASP A 348 8.33 8.08 19.71
CA ASP A 348 7.14 8.32 18.89
C ASP A 348 6.23 7.08 18.87
N HIS A 349 6.83 5.88 18.74
CA HIS A 349 6.07 4.63 18.76
C HIS A 349 5.43 4.37 20.13
N GLU A 350 6.19 4.51 21.21
CA GLU A 350 5.70 4.31 22.58
C GLU A 350 4.60 5.32 22.93
N SER A 351 4.79 6.58 22.54
CA SER A 351 3.83 7.64 22.79
C SER A 351 2.49 7.41 22.06
N ALA A 352 2.54 6.87 20.84
CA ALA A 352 1.35 6.61 20.03
C ALA A 352 0.62 5.32 20.43
N LEU A 353 1.33 4.27 20.84
CA LEU A 353 0.82 2.90 20.96
C LEU A 353 0.98 2.29 22.36
N GLY A 354 1.67 2.97 23.29
CA GLY A 354 1.89 2.52 24.66
C GLY A 354 2.99 1.48 24.83
N HIS A 355 3.75 1.14 23.77
CA HIS A 355 4.86 0.21 23.82
C HIS A 355 5.96 0.59 22.81
N LYS A 356 7.19 0.23 23.11
CA LYS A 356 8.33 0.45 22.22
C LYS A 356 8.34 -0.55 21.06
N PRO A 357 8.90 -0.16 19.91
CA PRO A 357 9.21 -1.13 18.85
C PRO A 357 10.35 -2.03 19.31
N ASP A 358 10.43 -3.23 18.76
CA ASP A 358 11.52 -4.16 19.01
C ASP A 358 12.52 -4.10 17.85
N ARG A 359 13.59 -3.33 18.02
CA ARG A 359 14.60 -3.05 16.99
C ARG A 359 13.93 -2.50 15.73
N MET A 360 14.06 -3.18 14.59
CA MET A 360 13.44 -2.81 13.31
C MET A 360 11.97 -3.20 13.20
N ALA A 361 11.39 -3.84 14.22
CA ALA A 361 10.01 -4.32 14.21
C ALA A 361 9.06 -3.24 14.74
N TYR A 362 8.13 -2.80 13.94
CA TYR A 362 7.12 -1.80 14.32
C TYR A 362 5.74 -2.11 13.72
N THR A 363 4.73 -1.40 14.17
CA THR A 363 3.33 -1.73 13.90
C THR A 363 2.63 -0.75 12.98
N LEU A 364 3.35 0.15 12.32
CA LEU A 364 2.74 1.05 11.33
C LEU A 364 2.06 0.22 10.23
N PRO A 365 0.73 0.37 10.01
CA PRO A 365 0.05 -0.35 8.94
C PRO A 365 0.62 0.02 7.57
N THR A 366 0.67 -0.97 6.66
CA THR A 366 0.94 -0.71 5.24
C THR A 366 -0.39 -0.67 4.51
N HIS A 367 -0.79 0.49 4.06
CA HIS A 367 -2.04 0.67 3.31
C HIS A 367 -1.88 0.14 1.89
N ILE A 368 -2.78 -0.75 1.48
CA ILE A 368 -2.79 -1.40 0.16
C ILE A 368 -3.86 -0.80 -0.75
N LEU A 369 -4.97 -0.37 -0.14
CA LEU A 369 -6.06 0.30 -0.86
C LEU A 369 -6.63 1.37 0.06
N ARG A 370 -6.79 2.59 -0.48
CA ARG A 370 -7.34 3.75 0.21
C ARG A 370 -8.49 4.38 -0.59
N LEU A 371 -9.31 5.17 0.09
CA LEU A 371 -10.44 5.86 -0.55
C LEU A 371 -9.99 6.82 -1.66
N SER A 372 -8.83 7.47 -1.53
CA SER A 372 -8.30 8.33 -2.59
C SER A 372 -7.93 7.54 -3.86
N ASP A 373 -7.38 6.33 -3.73
CA ASP A 373 -7.17 5.44 -4.87
C ASP A 373 -8.51 5.07 -5.52
N LEU A 374 -9.52 4.76 -4.70
CA LEU A 374 -10.86 4.47 -5.23
C LEU A 374 -11.50 5.66 -5.95
N TYR A 375 -11.26 6.91 -5.49
CA TYR A 375 -11.69 8.11 -6.21
C TYR A 375 -11.05 8.19 -7.60
N LEU A 376 -9.78 7.82 -7.71
CA LEU A 376 -9.07 7.81 -9.00
C LEU A 376 -9.48 6.62 -9.87
N VAL A 377 -9.78 5.45 -9.29
CA VAL A 377 -10.41 4.31 -9.99
C VAL A 377 -11.76 4.73 -10.58
N TYR A 378 -12.59 5.40 -9.78
CA TYR A 378 -13.90 5.90 -10.24
C TYR A 378 -13.75 6.94 -11.35
N ALA A 379 -12.85 7.91 -11.16
CA ALA A 379 -12.58 8.94 -12.16
C ALA A 379 -12.11 8.35 -13.51
N GLU A 380 -11.20 7.37 -13.47
CA GLU A 380 -10.68 6.70 -14.66
C GLU A 380 -11.79 5.92 -15.37
N ALA A 381 -12.57 5.13 -14.65
CA ALA A 381 -13.69 4.37 -15.21
C ALA A 381 -14.76 5.29 -15.82
N LYS A 382 -15.09 6.42 -15.19
CA LYS A 382 -16.04 7.41 -15.68
C LYS A 382 -15.53 8.14 -16.92
N LEU A 383 -14.24 8.52 -16.94
CA LEU A 383 -13.66 9.15 -18.13
C LEU A 383 -13.68 8.22 -19.34
N LEU A 384 -13.33 6.95 -19.14
CA LEU A 384 -13.30 5.93 -20.20
C LEU A 384 -14.69 5.45 -20.63
N THR A 385 -15.76 5.90 -19.94
CA THR A 385 -17.17 5.70 -20.30
C THR A 385 -17.89 7.02 -20.63
N ASP A 386 -17.15 8.00 -21.14
CA ASP A 386 -17.62 9.29 -21.63
C ASP A 386 -18.25 10.23 -20.58
N ASP A 387 -17.98 10.04 -19.28
CA ASP A 387 -18.42 10.95 -18.21
C ASP A 387 -17.24 11.76 -17.62
N ALA A 388 -16.68 12.65 -18.41
CA ALA A 388 -15.57 13.50 -18.01
C ALA A 388 -15.92 14.46 -16.86
N THR A 389 -17.20 14.83 -16.69
CA THR A 389 -17.65 15.74 -15.62
C THR A 389 -17.50 15.09 -14.26
N THR A 390 -17.95 13.85 -14.12
CA THR A 390 -17.77 13.09 -12.89
C THR A 390 -16.30 12.80 -12.63
N ALA A 391 -15.54 12.39 -13.66
CA ALA A 391 -14.11 12.15 -13.57
C ALA A 391 -13.36 13.38 -13.02
N LEU A 392 -13.59 14.56 -13.60
CA LEU A 392 -13.02 15.83 -13.16
C LEU A 392 -13.32 16.11 -11.68
N THR A 393 -14.56 15.88 -11.26
CA THR A 393 -15.00 16.12 -9.88
C THR A 393 -14.17 15.30 -8.89
N TYR A 394 -13.94 14.01 -9.17
CA TYR A 394 -13.23 13.14 -8.22
C TYR A 394 -11.71 13.31 -8.26
N VAL A 395 -11.13 13.63 -9.38
CA VAL A 395 -9.72 14.06 -9.46
C VAL A 395 -9.52 15.33 -8.64
N ASN A 396 -10.40 16.33 -8.79
CA ASN A 396 -10.28 17.59 -8.07
C ASN A 396 -10.47 17.44 -6.54
N LYS A 397 -11.24 16.47 -6.07
CA LYS A 397 -11.30 16.16 -4.61
C LYS A 397 -9.95 15.69 -4.05
N VAL A 398 -9.21 14.89 -4.81
CA VAL A 398 -7.86 14.45 -4.42
C VAL A 398 -6.89 15.63 -4.43
N ARG A 399 -6.96 16.46 -5.47
CA ARG A 399 -6.15 17.67 -5.62
C ARG A 399 -6.41 18.70 -4.53
N GLU A 400 -7.66 18.94 -4.20
CA GLU A 400 -8.08 19.84 -3.13
C GLU A 400 -7.48 19.42 -1.77
N ARG A 401 -7.56 18.12 -1.44
CA ARG A 401 -6.93 17.58 -0.23
C ARG A 401 -5.41 17.78 -0.23
N ALA A 402 -4.75 17.66 -1.39
CA ALA A 402 -3.33 17.90 -1.56
C ALA A 402 -2.92 19.37 -1.46
N GLY A 403 -3.88 20.30 -1.56
CA GLY A 403 -3.65 21.75 -1.55
C GLY A 403 -3.19 22.31 -2.90
N VAL A 404 -3.40 21.57 -4.00
CA VAL A 404 -3.05 22.01 -5.37
C VAL A 404 -4.27 22.52 -6.12
N ASP A 405 -4.03 23.42 -7.09
CA ASP A 405 -5.09 24.04 -7.85
C ASP A 405 -5.93 22.98 -8.63
N PRO A 406 -7.26 23.12 -8.70
CA PRO A 406 -8.12 22.21 -9.43
C PRO A 406 -7.85 22.28 -10.93
N LEU A 407 -8.10 21.18 -11.65
CA LEU A 407 -8.11 21.14 -13.09
C LEU A 407 -9.43 21.76 -13.62
N GLU A 408 -9.39 22.37 -14.80
CA GLU A 408 -10.56 22.85 -15.52
C GLU A 408 -11.19 21.77 -16.43
N SER A 409 -10.37 20.82 -16.87
CA SER A 409 -10.75 19.65 -17.64
C SER A 409 -9.85 18.49 -17.26
N VAL A 410 -10.23 17.26 -17.59
CA VAL A 410 -9.46 16.07 -17.24
C VAL A 410 -9.24 15.17 -18.45
N THR A 411 -8.00 14.71 -18.60
CA THR A 411 -7.59 13.69 -19.57
C THR A 411 -7.18 12.41 -18.83
N PHE A 412 -6.97 11.32 -19.54
CA PHE A 412 -6.42 10.09 -18.99
C PHE A 412 -5.02 10.33 -18.39
N GLU A 413 -4.19 11.14 -19.06
CA GLU A 413 -2.85 11.47 -18.57
C GLU A 413 -2.88 12.26 -17.25
N ASP A 414 -3.84 13.16 -17.08
CA ASP A 414 -4.05 13.87 -15.81
C ASP A 414 -4.37 12.92 -14.67
N ILE A 415 -5.28 11.95 -14.88
CA ILE A 415 -5.61 10.93 -13.88
C ILE A 415 -4.38 10.06 -13.59
N TRP A 416 -3.66 9.65 -14.62
CA TRP A 416 -2.47 8.82 -14.49
C TRP A 416 -1.36 9.50 -13.70
N ASN A 417 -1.16 10.81 -13.92
CA ASN A 417 -0.23 11.63 -13.17
C ASN A 417 -0.71 11.87 -11.73
N GLU A 418 -2.00 12.14 -11.53
CA GLU A 418 -2.57 12.32 -10.20
C GLU A 418 -2.44 11.04 -9.35
N ARG A 419 -2.70 9.85 -9.96
CA ARG A 419 -2.42 8.55 -9.31
C ARG A 419 -0.96 8.40 -8.90
N ARG A 420 -0.04 8.83 -9.76
CA ARG A 420 1.40 8.78 -9.46
C ARG A 420 1.73 9.57 -8.20
N LEU A 421 1.29 10.83 -8.13
CA LEU A 421 1.60 11.72 -7.00
C LEU A 421 0.89 11.29 -5.72
N GLU A 422 -0.35 10.84 -5.84
CA GLU A 422 -1.15 10.39 -4.70
C GLU A 422 -0.61 9.09 -4.08
N LEU A 423 -0.24 8.12 -4.91
CA LEU A 423 0.09 6.75 -4.50
C LEU A 423 1.61 6.44 -4.51
N ALA A 424 2.47 7.41 -4.84
CA ALA A 424 3.91 7.20 -4.81
C ALA A 424 4.39 6.66 -3.45
N GLY A 425 5.18 5.61 -3.45
CA GLY A 425 5.66 4.91 -2.27
C GLY A 425 4.70 3.85 -1.72
N GLU A 426 3.56 3.59 -2.37
CA GLU A 426 2.55 2.62 -1.91
C GLU A 426 2.50 1.34 -2.77
N GLY A 427 3.48 1.13 -3.65
CA GLY A 427 3.63 -0.10 -4.43
C GLY A 427 2.61 -0.31 -5.55
N ASP A 428 1.90 0.73 -5.97
CA ASP A 428 0.76 0.61 -6.92
C ASP A 428 1.10 0.96 -8.37
N ARG A 429 2.18 1.70 -8.63
CA ARG A 429 2.43 2.36 -9.92
C ARG A 429 2.72 1.40 -11.08
N TRP A 430 3.32 0.22 -10.86
CA TRP A 430 3.68 -0.76 -11.89
C TRP A 430 2.58 -1.80 -12.14
#